data_f0e0538b8fcd01e67c93c5e1f80f1912
#
_entry.id   f0e0538b8fcd01e67c93c5e1f80f1912
#
_cell.length_a   1.000
_cell.length_b   1.000
_cell.length_c   1.000
_cell.angle_alpha   90.00
_cell.angle_beta   90.00
_cell.angle_gamma   90.00
#
_symmetry.space_group_name_H-M   'P 1'
#
loop_
_entity.id
_entity.type
_entity.pdbx_description
1 polymer ?
#
loop_
_entity_poly.entity_id
_entity_poly.type
_entity_poly.pdbx_seq_one_letter_code
_entity_poly.pdbx_strand_id
1 'polypeptide(L)'
;MSWTIDIPNEALPDLPPLPDGIEEKFRDVVDRPAKQQPSWDQAQADNVRKILESVPPIVVPPEIQSLKRKLAAVATGRAFLLQGGDCAETFESNNEPHIRGNIKTLLQMAVVLTYGASTPVVKLARIAGQYAKPRSADRDGNGLLNYRGDIVNGVEPTEEARRHDPARMVRAYANSSAAMNLVRSLTSSGTADLYSLHEWNREFVSNSRAGARYEALANEIEAGLNFMSACGVNDDTLRSADIYCSHEALLKDYERGMLRLGQDDRGHTKLYDLSAHQVWVGERTRGLEDFHVNFVALIGNPVGIKLGPGITPEEAVEYAEKLDPLREPGHLTMIARMGHDKVRTVLPPVIKAVEESGHKVVWQSDPMHGNTFTASNGYKTRHFDKILDEVQGFFCLLYTSL
;
A
#
# COMPACT_ATOMS: atom_id res chain seq x y z
N MET A 1 12.19 -23.57 15.59
CA MET A 1 11.01 -23.73 16.48
C MET A 1 9.78 -23.67 15.59
N SER A 2 9.06 -24.78 15.45
CA SER A 2 7.77 -24.80 14.75
C SER A 2 6.73 -24.15 15.66
N TRP A 3 6.22 -23.02 15.25
CA TRP A 3 5.06 -22.42 15.88
C TRP A 3 3.81 -23.14 15.38
N THR A 4 3.40 -24.18 16.07
CA THR A 4 2.04 -24.71 15.93
C THR A 4 1.13 -23.82 16.78
N ILE A 5 0.32 -23.00 16.13
CA ILE A 5 -0.76 -22.29 16.79
C ILE A 5 -1.86 -23.34 16.97
N ASP A 6 -2.06 -23.79 18.24
CA ASP A 6 -3.26 -24.54 18.59
C ASP A 6 -4.46 -23.61 18.40
N ILE A 7 -5.25 -23.86 17.39
CA ILE A 7 -6.49 -23.12 17.13
C ILE A 7 -7.53 -23.63 18.13
N PRO A 8 -7.99 -22.81 19.10
CA PRO A 8 -8.99 -23.26 20.04
C PRO A 8 -10.26 -23.67 19.31
N ASN A 9 -10.82 -24.80 19.68
CA ASN A 9 -12.09 -25.31 19.15
C ASN A 9 -13.31 -24.67 19.85
N GLU A 10 -13.09 -23.57 20.57
CA GLU A 10 -14.16 -22.83 21.24
C GLU A 10 -14.92 -21.97 20.24
N ALA A 11 -16.23 -21.93 20.38
CA ALA A 11 -17.09 -21.07 19.56
C ALA A 11 -16.70 -19.61 19.74
N LEU A 12 -16.13 -19.00 18.68
CA LEU A 12 -15.83 -17.57 18.66
C LEU A 12 -17.14 -16.77 18.62
N PRO A 13 -17.19 -15.57 19.23
CA PRO A 13 -18.38 -14.74 19.20
C PRO A 13 -18.76 -14.36 17.78
N ASP A 14 -20.06 -14.39 17.48
CA ASP A 14 -20.57 -13.94 16.19
C ASP A 14 -20.33 -12.44 16.02
N LEU A 15 -19.92 -12.06 14.81
CA LEU A 15 -19.83 -10.64 14.44
C LEU A 15 -21.25 -10.02 14.35
N PRO A 16 -21.39 -8.71 14.61
CA PRO A 16 -22.66 -8.04 14.41
C PRO A 16 -23.09 -8.16 12.94
N PRO A 17 -24.39 -8.32 12.66
CA PRO A 17 -24.89 -8.44 11.31
C PRO A 17 -24.54 -7.19 10.48
N LEU A 18 -24.24 -7.40 9.20
CA LEU A 18 -23.99 -6.31 8.26
C LEU A 18 -25.28 -5.48 8.08
N PRO A 19 -25.17 -4.15 7.84
CA PRO A 19 -26.33 -3.32 7.53
C PRO A 19 -27.11 -3.83 6.29
N ASP A 20 -28.39 -3.58 6.26
CA ASP A 20 -29.29 -3.99 5.18
C ASP A 20 -28.72 -3.66 3.80
N GLY A 21 -28.72 -4.63 2.90
CA GLY A 21 -28.20 -4.53 1.55
C GLY A 21 -26.68 -4.69 1.40
N ILE A 22 -25.87 -4.48 2.46
CA ILE A 22 -24.43 -4.76 2.43
C ILE A 22 -24.19 -6.27 2.49
N GLU A 23 -24.99 -6.99 3.28
CA GLU A 23 -24.85 -8.44 3.42
C GLU A 23 -25.10 -9.16 2.08
N GLU A 24 -26.12 -8.75 1.33
CA GLU A 24 -26.41 -9.34 0.02
C GLU A 24 -25.30 -9.07 -0.99
N LYS A 25 -24.85 -7.81 -1.07
CA LYS A 25 -23.73 -7.42 -1.93
C LYS A 25 -22.44 -8.15 -1.55
N PHE A 26 -22.17 -8.28 -0.25
CA PHE A 26 -20.98 -8.99 0.22
C PHE A 26 -21.04 -10.49 -0.15
N ARG A 27 -22.20 -11.11 -0.04
CA ARG A 27 -22.42 -12.52 -0.43
C ARG A 27 -22.14 -12.72 -1.92
N ASP A 28 -22.69 -11.85 -2.78
CA ASP A 28 -22.42 -11.87 -4.23
C ASP A 28 -20.93 -11.74 -4.53
N VAL A 29 -20.22 -10.81 -3.86
CA VAL A 29 -18.78 -10.59 -4.07
C VAL A 29 -17.95 -11.79 -3.62
N VAL A 30 -18.30 -12.43 -2.50
CA VAL A 30 -17.58 -13.59 -1.98
C VAL A 30 -17.64 -14.78 -2.93
N ASP A 31 -18.71 -14.94 -3.68
CA ASP A 31 -18.89 -16.06 -4.61
C ASP A 31 -18.20 -15.83 -5.97
N ARG A 32 -17.71 -14.61 -6.24
CA ARG A 32 -16.99 -14.28 -7.48
C ARG A 32 -15.64 -14.97 -7.58
N PRO A 33 -15.15 -15.25 -8.80
CA PRO A 33 -13.84 -15.84 -9.02
C PRO A 33 -12.72 -14.96 -8.42
N ALA A 34 -11.88 -15.52 -7.57
CA ALA A 34 -10.73 -14.86 -7.02
C ALA A 34 -9.44 -15.43 -7.64
N LYS A 35 -8.72 -14.61 -8.40
CA LYS A 35 -7.44 -14.99 -9.00
C LYS A 35 -6.32 -15.00 -7.96
N GLN A 36 -5.25 -15.73 -8.25
CA GLN A 36 -4.03 -15.75 -7.41
C GLN A 36 -4.22 -16.35 -6.01
N GLN A 37 -5.31 -17.06 -5.75
CA GLN A 37 -5.55 -17.66 -4.44
C GLN A 37 -4.69 -18.91 -4.23
N PRO A 38 -4.28 -19.20 -2.98
CA PRO A 38 -3.60 -20.43 -2.63
C PRO A 38 -4.55 -21.64 -2.68
N SER A 39 -3.98 -22.82 -2.95
CA SER A 39 -4.69 -24.09 -2.86
C SER A 39 -4.46 -24.69 -1.47
N TRP A 40 -5.19 -24.23 -0.48
CA TRP A 40 -5.19 -24.80 0.88
C TRP A 40 -6.54 -25.43 1.24
N ASP A 41 -6.58 -26.14 2.36
CA ASP A 41 -7.81 -26.68 2.90
C ASP A 41 -8.76 -25.53 3.32
N GLN A 42 -9.94 -25.50 2.74
CA GLN A 42 -10.88 -24.38 2.96
C GLN A 42 -11.45 -24.39 4.38
N ALA A 43 -11.65 -25.56 4.99
CA ALA A 43 -12.17 -25.63 6.36
C ALA A 43 -11.13 -25.07 7.36
N GLN A 44 -9.85 -25.32 7.14
CA GLN A 44 -8.78 -24.71 7.92
C GLN A 44 -8.72 -23.20 7.68
N ALA A 45 -8.81 -22.75 6.44
CA ALA A 45 -8.83 -21.31 6.10
C ALA A 45 -10.02 -20.60 6.74
N ASP A 46 -11.20 -21.21 6.75
CA ASP A 46 -12.39 -20.65 7.40
C ASP A 46 -12.24 -20.54 8.92
N ASN A 47 -11.59 -21.51 9.57
CA ASN A 47 -11.28 -21.43 10.99
C ASN A 47 -10.27 -20.28 11.28
N VAL A 48 -9.24 -20.14 10.46
CA VAL A 48 -8.28 -19.03 10.59
C VAL A 48 -8.96 -17.69 10.37
N ARG A 49 -9.86 -17.60 9.38
CA ARG A 49 -10.64 -16.38 9.13
C ARG A 49 -11.48 -15.99 10.35
N LYS A 50 -12.15 -16.93 11.02
CA LYS A 50 -12.90 -16.67 12.26
C LYS A 50 -11.99 -16.11 13.37
N ILE A 51 -10.74 -16.59 13.48
CA ILE A 51 -9.76 -16.02 14.42
C ILE A 51 -9.48 -14.57 14.04
N LEU A 52 -9.20 -14.29 12.77
CA LEU A 52 -8.94 -12.92 12.30
C LEU A 52 -10.15 -11.98 12.52
N GLU A 53 -11.37 -12.50 12.39
CA GLU A 53 -12.60 -11.76 12.69
C GLU A 53 -12.72 -11.39 14.18
N SER A 54 -12.13 -12.18 15.09
CA SER A 54 -12.21 -11.97 16.55
C SER A 54 -11.09 -11.12 17.16
N VAL A 55 -9.95 -10.97 16.45
CA VAL A 55 -8.81 -10.20 16.98
C VAL A 55 -8.98 -8.69 16.79
N PRO A 56 -8.27 -7.85 17.57
CA PRO A 56 -8.27 -6.40 17.37
C PRO A 56 -7.82 -6.01 15.96
N PRO A 57 -8.38 -4.97 15.36
CA PRO A 57 -7.96 -4.51 14.03
C PRO A 57 -6.54 -3.90 14.05
N ILE A 58 -5.86 -3.88 12.90
CA ILE A 58 -4.54 -3.25 12.75
C ILE A 58 -4.67 -1.72 12.70
N VAL A 59 -5.71 -1.23 12.02
CA VAL A 59 -6.03 0.20 11.90
C VAL A 59 -7.48 0.44 12.25
N VAL A 60 -7.87 1.70 12.47
CA VAL A 60 -9.24 2.07 12.84
C VAL A 60 -9.85 3.08 11.86
N PRO A 61 -11.19 3.13 11.70
CA PRO A 61 -11.85 4.01 10.75
C PRO A 61 -11.44 5.49 10.81
N PRO A 62 -11.23 6.12 11.99
CA PRO A 62 -10.76 7.52 12.03
C PRO A 62 -9.39 7.75 11.39
N GLU A 63 -8.45 6.79 11.49
CA GLU A 63 -7.14 6.87 10.80
C GLU A 63 -7.34 6.78 9.28
N ILE A 64 -8.23 5.89 8.82
CA ILE A 64 -8.58 5.73 7.40
C ILE A 64 -9.21 7.01 6.86
N GLN A 65 -10.14 7.62 7.59
CA GLN A 65 -10.77 8.89 7.19
C GLN A 65 -9.74 10.03 7.17
N SER A 66 -8.77 10.04 8.10
CA SER A 66 -7.65 11.00 8.07
C SER A 66 -6.83 10.86 6.79
N LEU A 67 -6.48 9.63 6.40
CA LEU A 67 -5.79 9.39 5.12
C LEU A 67 -6.63 9.86 3.93
N LYS A 68 -7.93 9.53 3.90
CA LYS A 68 -8.84 9.90 2.81
C LYS A 68 -8.87 11.42 2.59
N ARG A 69 -8.98 12.21 3.67
CA ARG A 69 -8.91 13.68 3.57
C ARG A 69 -7.58 14.18 3.00
N LYS A 70 -6.46 13.56 3.38
CA LYS A 70 -5.14 13.91 2.84
C LYS A 70 -5.00 13.53 1.37
N LEU A 71 -5.51 12.37 0.97
CA LEU A 71 -5.55 11.94 -0.43
C LEU A 71 -6.47 12.85 -1.28
N ALA A 72 -7.53 13.40 -0.71
CA ALA A 72 -8.35 14.42 -1.37
C ALA A 72 -7.56 15.70 -1.66
N ALA A 73 -6.66 16.10 -0.77
CA ALA A 73 -5.73 17.19 -1.02
C ALA A 73 -4.74 16.83 -2.15
N VAL A 74 -4.28 15.59 -2.23
CA VAL A 74 -3.44 15.11 -3.36
C VAL A 74 -4.20 15.15 -4.68
N ALA A 75 -5.43 14.62 -4.72
CA ALA A 75 -6.28 14.59 -5.91
C ALA A 75 -6.62 16.00 -6.46
N THR A 76 -6.48 17.03 -5.63
CA THR A 76 -6.73 18.42 -5.99
C THR A 76 -5.45 19.26 -6.08
N GLY A 77 -4.27 18.63 -6.20
CA GLY A 77 -3.00 19.33 -6.38
C GLY A 77 -2.46 20.10 -5.18
N ARG A 78 -3.06 19.93 -3.98
CA ARG A 78 -2.67 20.65 -2.75
C ARG A 78 -1.71 19.86 -1.85
N ALA A 79 -1.43 18.62 -2.19
CA ALA A 79 -0.46 17.78 -1.51
C ALA A 79 0.16 16.78 -2.50
N PHE A 80 1.25 16.15 -2.12
CA PHE A 80 1.94 15.12 -2.88
C PHE A 80 1.82 13.78 -2.18
N LEU A 81 1.68 12.67 -2.92
CA LEU A 81 1.66 11.32 -2.37
C LEU A 81 3.01 10.65 -2.58
N LEU A 82 3.64 10.22 -1.49
CA LEU A 82 4.81 9.35 -1.50
C LEU A 82 4.44 7.99 -0.94
N GLN A 83 4.55 6.94 -1.76
CA GLN A 83 4.41 5.55 -1.32
C GLN A 83 5.73 4.80 -1.48
N GLY A 84 6.20 4.16 -0.41
CA GLY A 84 7.45 3.40 -0.40
C GLY A 84 7.44 2.27 0.61
N GLY A 85 8.42 1.36 0.50
CA GLY A 85 8.59 0.21 1.39
C GLY A 85 8.88 -1.09 0.63
N ASP A 86 8.67 -2.23 1.26
CA ASP A 86 9.05 -3.52 0.70
C ASP A 86 8.17 -3.94 -0.48
N CYS A 87 8.78 -4.60 -1.47
CA CYS A 87 8.05 -5.23 -2.57
C CYS A 87 7.17 -6.37 -2.06
N ALA A 88 7.71 -7.16 -1.12
CA ALA A 88 6.99 -8.11 -0.29
C ALA A 88 7.73 -8.22 1.03
N GLU A 89 7.03 -8.06 2.13
CA GLU A 89 7.56 -8.26 3.47
C GLU A 89 7.80 -9.75 3.73
N THR A 90 8.74 -10.05 4.61
CA THR A 90 8.98 -11.40 5.14
C THR A 90 8.82 -11.41 6.66
N PHE A 91 8.52 -12.57 7.23
CA PHE A 91 8.45 -12.69 8.68
C PHE A 91 9.82 -12.46 9.35
N GLU A 92 10.90 -12.74 8.64
CA GLU A 92 12.27 -12.50 9.09
C GLU A 92 12.60 -11.00 9.12
N SER A 93 12.15 -10.24 8.10
CA SER A 93 12.40 -8.80 8.02
C SER A 93 11.51 -7.98 8.98
N ASN A 94 10.52 -8.61 9.65
CA ASN A 94 9.69 -7.93 10.64
C ASN A 94 10.44 -7.74 11.97
N ASN A 95 11.48 -6.93 11.95
CA ASN A 95 12.33 -6.59 13.08
C ASN A 95 12.53 -5.07 13.17
N GLU A 96 12.91 -4.60 14.35
CA GLU A 96 13.03 -3.16 14.61
C GLU A 96 14.01 -2.43 13.66
N PRO A 97 15.25 -2.94 13.41
CA PRO A 97 16.20 -2.25 12.53
C PRO A 97 15.65 -2.08 11.09
N HIS A 98 14.99 -3.09 10.54
CA HIS A 98 14.43 -3.03 9.19
C HIS A 98 13.24 -2.07 9.10
N ILE A 99 12.28 -2.16 10.03
CA ILE A 99 11.12 -1.26 10.09
C ILE A 99 11.58 0.19 10.28
N ARG A 100 12.49 0.44 11.23
CA ARG A 100 13.07 1.77 11.47
C ARG A 100 13.78 2.31 10.22
N GLY A 101 14.55 1.46 9.52
CA GLY A 101 15.22 1.82 8.27
C GLY A 101 14.25 2.24 7.17
N ASN A 102 13.16 1.49 6.98
CA ASN A 102 12.11 1.82 6.01
C ASN A 102 11.42 3.14 6.33
N ILE A 103 11.04 3.35 7.60
CA ILE A 103 10.41 4.60 8.05
C ILE A 103 11.37 5.78 7.88
N LYS A 104 12.63 5.61 8.29
CA LYS A 104 13.69 6.62 8.12
C LYS A 104 13.80 7.04 6.65
N THR A 105 13.92 6.07 5.73
CA THR A 105 14.04 6.33 4.28
C THR A 105 12.82 7.06 3.74
N LEU A 106 11.60 6.64 4.12
CA LEU A 106 10.36 7.29 3.68
C LEU A 106 10.28 8.75 4.15
N LEU A 107 10.66 9.00 5.39
CA LEU A 107 10.68 10.36 5.96
C LEU A 107 11.74 11.24 5.30
N GLN A 108 12.94 10.72 5.04
CA GLN A 108 14.00 11.44 4.33
C GLN A 108 13.55 11.87 2.93
N MET A 109 12.92 10.94 2.17
CA MET A 109 12.36 11.25 0.85
C MET A 109 11.23 12.30 0.96
N ALA A 110 10.36 12.19 1.96
CA ALA A 110 9.26 13.13 2.17
C ALA A 110 9.76 14.56 2.45
N VAL A 111 10.81 14.72 3.25
CA VAL A 111 11.42 16.04 3.53
C VAL A 111 11.98 16.68 2.26
N VAL A 112 12.73 15.92 1.46
CA VAL A 112 13.27 16.39 0.17
C VAL A 112 12.17 16.80 -0.79
N LEU A 113 11.12 16.00 -0.90
CA LEU A 113 9.97 16.31 -1.75
C LEU A 113 9.19 17.53 -1.25
N THR A 114 8.96 17.64 0.06
CA THR A 114 8.28 18.79 0.67
C THR A 114 9.05 20.07 0.38
N TYR A 115 10.36 20.05 0.55
CA TYR A 115 11.21 21.20 0.26
C TYR A 115 11.20 21.56 -1.24
N GLY A 116 11.44 20.54 -2.11
CA GLY A 116 11.55 20.77 -3.56
C GLY A 116 10.24 21.21 -4.22
N ALA A 117 9.11 20.72 -3.75
CA ALA A 117 7.79 21.04 -4.30
C ALA A 117 7.05 22.15 -3.52
N SER A 118 7.57 22.57 -2.35
CA SER A 118 6.88 23.49 -1.42
C SER A 118 5.44 23.04 -1.13
N THR A 119 5.21 21.72 -1.06
CA THR A 119 3.89 21.10 -0.96
C THR A 119 3.91 20.00 0.10
N PRO A 120 2.89 19.87 0.95
CA PRO A 120 2.81 18.80 1.93
C PRO A 120 2.89 17.41 1.29
N VAL A 121 3.60 16.47 1.92
CA VAL A 121 3.74 15.09 1.45
C VAL A 121 2.96 14.14 2.34
N VAL A 122 2.00 13.42 1.75
CA VAL A 122 1.29 12.31 2.38
C VAL A 122 2.16 11.05 2.27
N LYS A 123 2.49 10.45 3.42
CA LYS A 123 3.39 9.29 3.51
C LYS A 123 2.60 8.01 3.66
N LEU A 124 2.67 7.15 2.66
CA LEU A 124 2.00 5.86 2.60
C LEU A 124 3.06 4.75 2.53
N ALA A 125 3.17 3.95 3.57
CA ALA A 125 4.16 2.89 3.63
C ALA A 125 3.60 1.55 3.14
N ARG A 126 4.38 0.82 2.34
CA ARG A 126 4.14 -0.60 2.04
C ARG A 126 4.74 -1.41 3.20
N ILE A 127 4.00 -1.48 4.28
CA ILE A 127 4.41 -2.09 5.55
C ILE A 127 3.18 -2.63 6.27
N ALA A 128 3.39 -3.60 7.15
CA ALA A 128 2.36 -4.17 8.02
C ALA A 128 1.21 -4.84 7.24
N GLY A 129 1.54 -5.63 6.21
CA GLY A 129 0.53 -6.37 5.44
C GLY A 129 0.97 -6.87 4.08
N GLN A 130 2.06 -6.38 3.51
CA GLN A 130 2.52 -6.78 2.17
C GLN A 130 3.25 -8.14 2.19
N TYR A 131 2.66 -9.16 2.82
CA TYR A 131 3.21 -10.51 2.91
C TYR A 131 2.79 -11.45 1.77
N ALA A 132 1.83 -11.05 0.95
CA ALA A 132 1.39 -11.80 -0.23
C ALA A 132 2.12 -11.36 -1.50
N LYS A 133 2.32 -12.29 -2.42
CA LYS A 133 3.02 -12.06 -3.68
C LYS A 133 2.36 -12.79 -4.85
N PRO A 134 1.82 -12.08 -5.86
CA PRO A 134 1.24 -12.70 -7.04
C PRO A 134 2.33 -13.39 -7.89
N ARG A 135 1.97 -14.51 -8.53
CA ARG A 135 2.88 -15.30 -9.38
C ARG A 135 2.28 -15.56 -10.75
N SER A 136 3.12 -15.61 -11.77
CA SER A 136 2.69 -15.93 -13.13
C SER A 136 2.47 -17.43 -13.37
N ALA A 137 3.04 -18.29 -12.51
CA ALA A 137 2.91 -19.74 -12.59
C ALA A 137 2.71 -20.33 -11.18
N ASP A 138 2.05 -21.47 -11.09
CA ASP A 138 1.82 -22.14 -9.80
C ASP A 138 3.06 -22.88 -9.29
N ARG A 139 3.93 -23.33 -10.20
CA ARG A 139 5.17 -24.03 -9.88
C ARG A 139 6.37 -23.30 -10.45
N ASP A 140 7.50 -23.44 -9.78
CA ASP A 140 8.80 -22.97 -10.23
C ASP A 140 9.47 -23.93 -11.22
N GLY A 141 10.67 -23.56 -11.69
CA GLY A 141 11.45 -24.37 -12.64
C GLY A 141 11.89 -25.75 -12.11
N ASN A 142 11.81 -25.97 -10.79
CA ASN A 142 12.12 -27.25 -10.14
C ASN A 142 10.87 -28.09 -9.85
N GLY A 143 9.69 -27.65 -10.30
CA GLY A 143 8.43 -28.34 -10.08
C GLY A 143 7.80 -28.13 -8.71
N LEU A 144 8.42 -27.33 -7.81
CA LEU A 144 7.87 -26.98 -6.51
C LEU A 144 6.79 -25.89 -6.66
N LEU A 145 5.84 -25.85 -5.72
CA LEU A 145 4.91 -24.71 -5.61
C LEU A 145 5.70 -23.42 -5.49
N ASN A 146 5.29 -22.38 -6.23
CA ASN A 146 5.94 -21.09 -6.14
C ASN A 146 5.79 -20.48 -4.75
N TYR A 147 6.82 -19.78 -4.30
CA TYR A 147 6.72 -18.93 -3.12
C TYR A 147 5.76 -17.79 -3.40
N ARG A 148 4.63 -17.72 -2.68
CA ARG A 148 3.57 -16.73 -2.83
C ARG A 148 3.55 -15.68 -1.72
N GLY A 149 4.67 -15.57 -0.99
CA GLY A 149 4.81 -14.69 0.18
C GLY A 149 4.61 -15.45 1.48
N ASP A 150 5.19 -14.90 2.55
CA ASP A 150 5.22 -15.56 3.85
C ASP A 150 3.84 -15.82 4.47
N ILE A 151 2.83 -15.08 4.07
CA ILE A 151 1.44 -15.31 4.48
C ILE A 151 0.85 -16.60 3.88
N VAL A 152 1.45 -17.16 2.84
CA VAL A 152 0.98 -18.37 2.14
C VAL A 152 1.86 -19.55 2.40
N ASN A 153 3.19 -19.41 2.20
CA ASN A 153 4.15 -20.50 2.29
C ASN A 153 5.58 -20.01 2.58
N GLY A 154 6.50 -20.94 2.86
CA GLY A 154 7.91 -20.63 3.12
C GLY A 154 8.71 -20.38 1.84
N VAL A 155 9.85 -19.69 1.98
CA VAL A 155 10.76 -19.36 0.87
C VAL A 155 11.71 -20.52 0.52
N GLU A 156 11.96 -21.43 1.43
CA GLU A 156 12.89 -22.55 1.26
C GLU A 156 12.44 -23.44 0.09
N PRO A 157 13.38 -23.95 -0.73
CA PRO A 157 13.04 -24.74 -1.90
C PRO A 157 12.79 -26.22 -1.54
N THR A 158 11.83 -26.48 -0.66
CA THR A 158 11.40 -27.81 -0.23
C THR A 158 9.89 -27.96 -0.37
N GLU A 159 9.38 -29.17 -0.61
CA GLU A 159 7.94 -29.42 -0.70
C GLU A 159 7.20 -29.03 0.58
N GLU A 160 7.80 -29.28 1.74
CA GLU A 160 7.23 -28.96 3.04
C GLU A 160 7.08 -27.45 3.22
N ALA A 161 8.14 -26.67 3.00
CA ALA A 161 8.13 -25.23 3.13
C ALA A 161 7.19 -24.55 2.11
N ARG A 162 7.10 -25.13 0.89
CA ARG A 162 6.27 -24.60 -0.20
C ARG A 162 4.80 -25.00 -0.11
N ARG A 163 4.41 -25.86 0.80
CA ARG A 163 3.00 -26.17 1.05
C ARG A 163 2.26 -24.91 1.51
N HIS A 164 1.07 -24.73 0.96
CA HIS A 164 0.22 -23.61 1.37
C HIS A 164 -0.38 -23.92 2.75
N ASP A 165 -0.25 -22.96 3.67
CA ASP A 165 -0.67 -23.11 5.07
C ASP A 165 -1.48 -21.87 5.51
N PRO A 166 -2.81 -22.01 5.73
CA PRO A 166 -3.65 -20.88 6.13
C PRO A 166 -3.32 -20.34 7.53
N ALA A 167 -2.70 -21.14 8.43
CA ALA A 167 -2.31 -20.63 9.75
C ALA A 167 -1.29 -19.48 9.68
N ARG A 168 -0.57 -19.36 8.58
CA ARG A 168 0.37 -18.28 8.32
C ARG A 168 -0.31 -16.90 8.24
N MET A 169 -1.60 -16.84 7.95
CA MET A 169 -2.39 -15.59 7.99
C MET A 169 -2.44 -15.00 9.40
N VAL A 170 -2.56 -15.84 10.46
CA VAL A 170 -2.52 -15.36 11.85
C VAL A 170 -1.14 -14.80 12.20
N ARG A 171 -0.08 -15.45 11.73
CA ARG A 171 1.29 -14.95 11.92
C ARG A 171 1.51 -13.62 11.17
N ALA A 172 0.99 -13.48 9.96
CA ALA A 172 1.05 -12.23 9.20
C ALA A 172 0.31 -11.10 9.94
N TYR A 173 -0.87 -11.38 10.49
CA TYR A 173 -1.61 -10.44 11.33
C TYR A 173 -0.79 -10.02 12.57
N ALA A 174 -0.21 -10.96 13.32
CA ALA A 174 0.59 -10.66 14.50
C ALA A 174 1.80 -9.77 14.16
N ASN A 175 2.51 -10.09 13.07
CA ASN A 175 3.62 -9.29 12.56
C ASN A 175 3.17 -7.89 12.12
N SER A 176 2.04 -7.79 11.41
CA SER A 176 1.48 -6.51 10.97
C SER A 176 1.09 -5.62 12.16
N SER A 177 0.46 -6.19 13.19
CA SER A 177 0.10 -5.48 14.41
C SER A 177 1.34 -4.99 15.17
N ALA A 178 2.38 -5.82 15.28
CA ALA A 178 3.64 -5.44 15.92
C ALA A 178 4.35 -4.33 15.14
N ALA A 179 4.40 -4.44 13.81
CA ALA A 179 4.99 -3.42 12.93
C ALA A 179 4.26 -2.08 13.07
N MET A 180 2.92 -2.06 13.01
CA MET A 180 2.14 -0.83 13.16
C MET A 180 2.28 -0.21 14.55
N ASN A 181 2.37 -1.00 15.62
CA ASN A 181 2.65 -0.50 16.95
C ASN A 181 4.02 0.21 16.99
N LEU A 182 5.06 -0.39 16.39
CA LEU A 182 6.38 0.22 16.31
C LEU A 182 6.35 1.49 15.45
N VAL A 183 5.68 1.48 14.30
CA VAL A 183 5.52 2.68 13.44
C VAL A 183 4.89 3.83 14.23
N ARG A 184 3.76 3.59 14.91
CA ARG A 184 3.09 4.61 15.74
C ARG A 184 4.02 5.13 16.85
N SER A 185 4.74 4.24 17.52
CA SER A 185 5.71 4.63 18.56
C SER A 185 6.83 5.50 18.00
N LEU A 186 7.41 5.15 16.85
CA LEU A 186 8.48 5.91 16.21
C LEU A 186 8.01 7.28 15.71
N THR A 187 6.77 7.38 15.23
CA THR A 187 6.24 8.62 14.67
C THR A 187 5.69 9.58 15.74
N SER A 188 5.32 9.08 16.92
CA SER A 188 4.81 9.91 18.03
C SER A 188 5.86 10.28 19.07
N SER A 189 6.99 9.57 19.14
CA SER A 189 8.02 9.76 20.19
C SER A 189 9.06 10.85 19.91
N GLY A 190 8.86 11.66 18.87
CA GLY A 190 9.88 12.64 18.43
C GLY A 190 11.06 12.01 17.70
N THR A 191 11.10 10.69 17.50
CA THR A 191 12.13 10.01 16.68
C THR A 191 11.98 10.35 15.19
N ALA A 192 10.79 10.80 14.79
CA ALA A 192 10.50 11.31 13.44
C ALA A 192 10.65 12.83 13.34
N ASP A 193 11.36 13.45 14.27
CA ASP A 193 11.69 14.86 14.31
C ASP A 193 12.48 15.27 13.06
N LEU A 194 12.09 16.37 12.43
CA LEU A 194 12.74 16.91 11.24
C LEU A 194 14.22 17.26 11.48
N TYR A 195 14.61 17.62 12.71
CA TYR A 195 16.01 17.86 13.09
C TYR A 195 16.82 16.57 13.10
N SER A 196 16.27 15.50 13.68
CA SER A 196 16.91 14.17 13.67
C SER A 196 17.02 13.61 12.24
N LEU A 197 16.03 13.87 11.38
CA LEU A 197 16.07 13.49 9.96
C LEU A 197 17.21 14.19 9.22
N HIS A 198 17.50 15.45 9.56
CA HIS A 198 18.60 16.19 8.98
C HIS A 198 19.96 15.60 9.36
N GLU A 199 20.17 15.23 10.63
CA GLU A 199 21.41 14.55 11.08
C GLU A 199 21.61 13.20 10.37
N TRP A 200 20.53 12.44 10.19
CA TRP A 200 20.58 11.17 9.46
C TRP A 200 20.96 11.34 7.99
N ASN A 201 20.55 12.44 7.38
CA ASN A 201 20.91 12.76 6.00
C ASN A 201 22.40 13.12 5.89
N ARG A 202 22.97 13.81 6.85
CA ARG A 202 24.42 14.15 6.87
C ARG A 202 25.31 12.90 6.85
N GLU A 203 24.95 11.86 7.59
CA GLU A 203 25.71 10.60 7.62
C GLU A 203 25.72 9.90 6.27
N PHE A 204 24.62 9.95 5.54
CA PHE A 204 24.50 9.39 4.18
C PHE A 204 25.26 10.20 3.13
N VAL A 205 25.23 11.52 3.26
CA VAL A 205 25.79 12.51 2.31
C VAL A 205 27.32 12.47 2.30
N SER A 206 27.96 12.25 3.45
CA SER A 206 29.44 12.27 3.57
C SER A 206 30.15 11.18 2.73
N ASN A 207 29.41 10.15 2.31
CA ASN A 207 29.95 8.95 1.66
C ASN A 207 29.59 8.79 0.15
N SER A 208 28.90 9.76 -0.47
CA SER A 208 28.49 9.63 -1.86
C SER A 208 28.80 10.86 -2.73
N ARG A 209 29.11 10.65 -4.03
CA ARG A 209 29.29 11.74 -5.00
C ARG A 209 28.05 12.62 -5.19
N ALA A 210 26.85 12.10 -4.94
CA ALA A 210 25.60 12.85 -4.92
C ALA A 210 25.48 13.71 -3.66
N GLY A 211 26.27 13.41 -2.60
CA GLY A 211 26.25 14.06 -1.33
C GLY A 211 26.49 15.56 -1.39
N ALA A 212 27.43 16.03 -2.21
CA ALA A 212 27.73 17.46 -2.31
C ALA A 212 26.55 18.31 -2.84
N ARG A 213 25.68 17.73 -3.69
CA ARG A 213 24.45 18.41 -4.14
C ARG A 213 23.39 18.41 -3.05
N TYR A 214 23.34 17.35 -2.27
CA TYR A 214 22.40 17.22 -1.17
C TYR A 214 22.82 18.11 0.04
N GLU A 215 24.10 18.34 0.25
CA GLU A 215 24.62 19.16 1.34
C GLU A 215 24.14 20.62 1.28
N ALA A 216 24.09 21.20 0.08
CA ALA A 216 23.47 22.52 -0.13
C ALA A 216 21.99 22.53 0.25
N LEU A 217 21.22 21.54 -0.23
CA LEU A 217 19.81 21.36 0.09
C LEU A 217 19.58 21.14 1.59
N ALA A 218 20.41 20.33 2.23
CA ALA A 218 20.34 20.06 3.66
C ALA A 218 20.56 21.32 4.51
N ASN A 219 21.51 22.16 4.14
CA ASN A 219 21.78 23.44 4.81
C ASN A 219 20.61 24.42 4.67
N GLU A 220 19.95 24.46 3.52
CA GLU A 220 18.77 25.29 3.31
C GLU A 220 17.56 24.80 4.12
N ILE A 221 17.36 23.48 4.21
CA ILE A 221 16.32 22.87 5.05
C ILE A 221 16.58 23.21 6.53
N GLU A 222 17.83 23.10 7.00
CA GLU A 222 18.22 23.45 8.37
C GLU A 222 17.95 24.93 8.68
N ALA A 223 18.32 25.82 7.76
CA ALA A 223 18.02 27.25 7.91
C ALA A 223 16.51 27.53 7.99
N GLY A 224 15.71 26.83 7.18
CA GLY A 224 14.25 26.92 7.21
C GLY A 224 13.65 26.41 8.53
N LEU A 225 14.12 25.28 9.05
CA LEU A 225 13.70 24.73 10.34
C LEU A 225 14.06 25.66 11.50
N ASN A 226 15.27 26.21 11.51
CA ASN A 226 15.72 27.18 12.51
C ASN A 226 14.88 28.44 12.48
N PHE A 227 14.52 28.93 11.28
CA PHE A 227 13.63 30.06 11.12
C PHE A 227 12.23 29.78 11.68
N MET A 228 11.62 28.62 11.36
CA MET A 228 10.32 28.22 11.89
C MET A 228 10.32 28.13 13.42
N SER A 229 11.35 27.53 14.00
CA SER A 229 11.54 27.46 15.46
C SER A 229 11.67 28.84 16.09
N ALA A 230 12.45 29.74 15.47
CA ALA A 230 12.61 31.12 15.94
C ALA A 230 11.29 31.93 15.86
N CYS A 231 10.40 31.59 14.93
CA CYS A 231 9.06 32.16 14.82
C CYS A 231 8.05 31.58 15.82
N GLY A 232 8.44 30.62 16.66
CA GLY A 232 7.58 30.01 17.67
C GLY A 232 6.61 28.97 17.09
N VAL A 233 6.90 28.40 15.92
CA VAL A 233 6.16 27.25 15.40
C VAL A 233 6.40 26.06 16.34
N ASN A 234 5.29 25.54 16.88
CA ASN A 234 5.31 24.58 17.97
C ASN A 234 6.06 23.30 17.60
N ASP A 235 7.03 22.92 18.38
CA ASP A 235 7.86 21.71 18.20
C ASP A 235 7.06 20.42 18.00
N ASP A 236 5.89 20.31 18.64
CA ASP A 236 5.03 19.11 18.56
C ASP A 236 4.51 18.84 17.15
N THR A 237 4.23 19.87 16.37
CA THR A 237 3.78 19.74 14.97
C THR A 237 4.93 19.29 14.04
N LEU A 238 6.16 19.65 14.38
CA LEU A 238 7.39 19.26 13.64
C LEU A 238 7.92 17.89 14.08
N ARG A 239 7.50 17.40 15.25
CA ARG A 239 7.96 16.14 15.86
C ARG A 239 7.13 14.93 15.55
N SER A 240 5.90 15.11 15.02
CA SER A 240 5.02 14.01 14.65
C SER A 240 4.86 13.91 13.13
N ALA A 241 4.95 12.70 12.61
CA ALA A 241 4.73 12.44 11.20
C ALA A 241 3.68 11.35 11.04
N ASP A 242 2.55 11.66 10.42
CA ASP A 242 1.58 10.62 10.07
C ASP A 242 2.16 9.72 8.97
N ILE A 243 2.25 8.45 9.26
CA ILE A 243 2.58 7.39 8.30
C ILE A 243 1.44 6.39 8.27
N TYR A 244 0.91 6.17 7.08
CA TYR A 244 -0.19 5.23 6.85
C TYR A 244 0.36 3.95 6.23
N CYS A 245 -0.20 2.80 6.59
CA CYS A 245 0.17 1.52 5.98
C CYS A 245 -0.74 1.16 4.81
N SER A 246 -0.19 0.36 3.88
CA SER A 246 -0.89 -0.10 2.69
C SER A 246 -0.31 -1.40 2.16
N HIS A 247 -1.15 -2.23 1.52
CA HIS A 247 -0.74 -3.45 0.83
C HIS A 247 -1.70 -3.85 -0.30
N GLU A 248 -1.29 -4.81 -1.13
CA GLU A 248 -2.14 -5.43 -2.15
C GLU A 248 -3.17 -6.34 -1.50
N ALA A 249 -4.46 -6.05 -1.68
CA ALA A 249 -5.56 -6.92 -1.23
C ALA A 249 -5.61 -8.19 -2.08
N LEU A 250 -4.68 -9.11 -1.85
CA LEU A 250 -4.48 -10.29 -2.70
C LEU A 250 -5.22 -11.53 -2.19
N LEU A 251 -5.17 -11.79 -0.87
CA LEU A 251 -5.71 -13.01 -0.29
C LEU A 251 -7.13 -12.81 0.23
N LYS A 252 -8.09 -13.39 -0.48
CA LYS A 252 -9.51 -13.32 -0.16
C LYS A 252 -9.81 -13.64 1.32
N ASP A 253 -9.24 -14.71 1.86
CA ASP A 253 -9.53 -15.15 3.24
C ASP A 253 -8.93 -14.21 4.29
N TYR A 254 -7.76 -13.61 4.03
CA TYR A 254 -7.14 -12.64 4.94
C TYR A 254 -7.92 -11.34 5.00
N GLU A 255 -8.21 -10.74 3.84
CA GLU A 255 -8.92 -9.45 3.78
C GLU A 255 -10.34 -9.58 4.36
N ARG A 256 -11.04 -10.69 4.07
CA ARG A 256 -12.35 -10.98 4.66
C ARG A 256 -12.31 -11.07 6.18
N GLY A 257 -11.28 -11.70 6.73
CA GLY A 257 -11.09 -11.82 8.17
C GLY A 257 -10.84 -10.48 8.89
N MET A 258 -10.41 -9.47 8.14
CA MET A 258 -10.12 -8.13 8.68
C MET A 258 -11.26 -7.12 8.50
N LEU A 259 -12.38 -7.53 7.87
CA LEU A 259 -13.54 -6.65 7.69
C LEU A 259 -14.25 -6.33 9.01
N ARG A 260 -14.57 -5.08 9.20
CA ARG A 260 -15.37 -4.60 10.34
C ARG A 260 -16.32 -3.49 9.88
N LEU A 261 -17.43 -3.34 10.61
CA LEU A 261 -18.28 -2.16 10.50
C LEU A 261 -17.67 -0.99 11.25
N GLY A 262 -17.78 0.20 10.68
CA GLY A 262 -17.33 1.45 11.27
C GLY A 262 -18.14 2.61 10.74
N GLN A 263 -17.94 3.80 11.34
CA GLN A 263 -18.59 5.03 10.87
C GLN A 263 -17.60 5.89 10.10
N ASP A 264 -18.09 6.54 9.03
CA ASP A 264 -17.36 7.60 8.36
C ASP A 264 -17.49 8.94 9.11
N ASP A 265 -16.80 9.99 8.62
CA ASP A 265 -16.83 11.33 9.23
C ASP A 265 -18.25 11.95 9.28
N ARG A 266 -19.21 11.42 8.52
CA ARG A 266 -20.61 11.87 8.49
C ARG A 266 -21.52 11.02 9.37
N GLY A 267 -20.96 9.99 10.05
CA GLY A 267 -21.70 9.05 10.88
C GLY A 267 -22.40 7.93 10.12
N HIS A 268 -22.13 7.76 8.83
CA HIS A 268 -22.69 6.64 8.08
C HIS A 268 -21.92 5.36 8.37
N THR A 269 -22.63 4.28 8.65
CA THR A 269 -22.03 2.96 8.83
C THR A 269 -21.57 2.42 7.48
N LYS A 270 -20.28 2.04 7.41
CA LYS A 270 -19.63 1.44 6.25
C LYS A 270 -18.86 0.19 6.65
N LEU A 271 -18.60 -0.67 5.68
CA LEU A 271 -17.70 -1.79 5.82
C LEU A 271 -16.27 -1.30 5.60
N TYR A 272 -15.34 -1.64 6.47
CA TYR A 272 -13.94 -1.31 6.35
C TYR A 272 -13.09 -2.56 6.37
N ASP A 273 -12.07 -2.60 5.53
CA ASP A 273 -10.95 -3.51 5.67
C ASP A 273 -9.93 -2.89 6.62
N LEU A 274 -9.89 -3.40 7.84
CA LEU A 274 -9.02 -2.87 8.90
C LEU A 274 -7.65 -3.55 8.97
N SER A 275 -7.26 -4.22 7.89
CA SER A 275 -5.91 -4.75 7.67
C SER A 275 -4.89 -3.64 7.36
N ALA A 276 -5.33 -2.54 6.72
CA ALA A 276 -4.51 -1.38 6.40
C ALA A 276 -5.35 -0.11 6.20
N HIS A 277 -4.69 1.05 6.14
CA HIS A 277 -5.36 2.33 5.85
C HIS A 277 -5.82 2.41 4.39
N GLN A 278 -4.99 1.90 3.46
CA GLN A 278 -5.30 1.78 2.04
C GLN A 278 -4.93 0.39 1.54
N VAL A 279 -5.78 -0.19 0.72
CA VAL A 279 -5.47 -1.42 -0.03
C VAL A 279 -5.57 -1.17 -1.53
N TRP A 280 -4.87 -1.97 -2.35
CA TRP A 280 -4.98 -1.84 -3.80
C TRP A 280 -5.18 -3.18 -4.48
N VAL A 281 -5.79 -3.13 -5.66
CA VAL A 281 -5.92 -4.25 -6.58
C VAL A 281 -4.70 -4.28 -7.52
N GLY A 282 -4.04 -5.43 -7.60
CA GLY A 282 -2.88 -5.64 -8.48
C GLY A 282 -3.28 -5.82 -9.95
N GLU A 283 -2.31 -5.62 -10.86
CA GLU A 283 -2.51 -5.79 -12.31
C GLU A 283 -3.05 -7.16 -12.71
N ARG A 284 -2.68 -8.23 -11.98
CA ARG A 284 -3.10 -9.60 -12.29
C ARG A 284 -4.48 -9.96 -11.76
N THR A 285 -5.04 -9.13 -10.89
CA THR A 285 -6.30 -9.39 -10.18
C THR A 285 -7.38 -8.34 -10.46
N ARG A 286 -7.16 -7.44 -11.43
CA ARG A 286 -8.06 -6.33 -11.75
C ARG A 286 -9.21 -6.69 -12.70
N GLY A 287 -9.59 -7.96 -12.85
CA GLY A 287 -10.79 -8.30 -13.64
C GLY A 287 -12.03 -7.63 -13.04
N LEU A 288 -12.78 -6.88 -13.86
CA LEU A 288 -13.94 -6.09 -13.42
C LEU A 288 -15.01 -6.95 -12.73
N GLU A 289 -15.20 -8.18 -13.18
CA GLU A 289 -16.17 -9.12 -12.62
C GLU A 289 -15.58 -10.05 -11.55
N ASP A 290 -14.27 -9.96 -11.31
CA ASP A 290 -13.58 -10.80 -10.35
C ASP A 290 -13.75 -10.29 -8.89
N PHE A 291 -13.46 -11.14 -7.92
CA PHE A 291 -13.55 -10.84 -6.48
C PHE A 291 -12.87 -9.53 -6.09
N HIS A 292 -11.62 -9.31 -6.49
CA HIS A 292 -10.78 -8.25 -5.94
C HIS A 292 -11.33 -6.85 -6.21
N VAL A 293 -11.75 -6.55 -7.44
CA VAL A 293 -12.33 -5.25 -7.79
C VAL A 293 -13.67 -5.05 -7.08
N ASN A 294 -14.51 -6.09 -7.04
CA ASN A 294 -15.80 -6.02 -6.38
C ASN A 294 -15.69 -5.93 -4.86
N PHE A 295 -14.68 -6.58 -4.26
CA PHE A 295 -14.37 -6.47 -2.84
C PHE A 295 -13.98 -5.05 -2.43
N VAL A 296 -13.01 -4.44 -3.13
CA VAL A 296 -12.57 -3.09 -2.78
C VAL A 296 -13.63 -2.02 -3.09
N ALA A 297 -14.58 -2.30 -3.99
CA ALA A 297 -15.74 -1.43 -4.22
C ALA A 297 -16.75 -1.40 -3.06
N LEU A 298 -16.70 -2.38 -2.14
CA LEU A 298 -17.61 -2.43 -0.99
C LEU A 298 -17.07 -1.71 0.25
N ILE A 299 -15.78 -1.47 0.33
CA ILE A 299 -15.14 -0.95 1.55
C ILE A 299 -15.05 0.57 1.55
N GLY A 300 -15.09 1.15 2.75
CA GLY A 300 -14.96 2.60 2.96
C GLY A 300 -13.53 3.13 2.96
N ASN A 301 -12.53 2.25 2.85
CA ASN A 301 -11.11 2.63 2.74
C ASN A 301 -10.86 3.40 1.44
N PRO A 302 -9.87 4.29 1.40
CA PRO A 302 -9.25 4.68 0.14
C PRO A 302 -8.69 3.43 -0.55
N VAL A 303 -8.95 3.30 -1.86
CA VAL A 303 -8.53 2.12 -2.63
C VAL A 303 -7.62 2.50 -3.79
N GLY A 304 -6.73 1.58 -4.16
CA GLY A 304 -5.88 1.73 -5.34
C GLY A 304 -6.15 0.67 -6.39
N ILE A 305 -5.85 0.98 -7.66
CA ILE A 305 -5.86 0.01 -8.74
C ILE A 305 -4.64 0.18 -9.64
N LYS A 306 -3.95 -0.92 -9.94
CA LYS A 306 -2.80 -0.92 -10.84
C LYS A 306 -3.26 -0.90 -12.30
N LEU A 307 -2.69 0.02 -13.08
CA LEU A 307 -2.96 0.18 -14.50
C LEU A 307 -1.68 -0.07 -15.31
N GLY A 308 -1.62 -1.19 -16.02
CA GLY A 308 -0.52 -1.53 -16.91
C GLY A 308 -0.69 -0.95 -18.32
N PRO A 309 0.29 -1.20 -19.23
CA PRO A 309 0.31 -0.59 -20.55
C PRO A 309 -0.76 -1.13 -21.53
N GLY A 310 -1.55 -2.11 -21.10
CA GLY A 310 -2.69 -2.62 -21.87
C GLY A 310 -4.03 -2.02 -21.49
N ILE A 311 -4.07 -1.05 -20.56
CA ILE A 311 -5.30 -0.37 -20.17
C ILE A 311 -5.84 0.48 -21.32
N THR A 312 -7.17 0.47 -21.52
CA THR A 312 -7.83 1.42 -22.41
C THR A 312 -8.48 2.57 -21.64
N PRO A 313 -8.74 3.72 -22.28
CA PRO A 313 -9.46 4.83 -21.65
C PRO A 313 -10.82 4.40 -21.11
N GLU A 314 -11.56 3.58 -21.86
CA GLU A 314 -12.88 3.08 -21.50
C GLU A 314 -12.84 2.20 -20.26
N GLU A 315 -11.91 1.23 -20.22
CA GLU A 315 -11.70 0.39 -19.02
C GLU A 315 -11.35 1.23 -17.78
N ALA A 316 -10.53 2.28 -17.93
CA ALA A 316 -10.17 3.14 -16.83
C ALA A 316 -11.37 3.88 -16.26
N VAL A 317 -12.28 4.35 -17.12
CA VAL A 317 -13.56 4.97 -16.70
C VAL A 317 -14.45 3.95 -16.01
N GLU A 318 -14.56 2.73 -16.53
CA GLU A 318 -15.33 1.66 -15.87
C GLU A 318 -14.80 1.36 -14.45
N TYR A 319 -13.47 1.35 -14.25
CA TYR A 319 -12.90 1.24 -12.91
C TYR A 319 -13.24 2.44 -12.04
N ALA A 320 -13.19 3.65 -12.56
CA ALA A 320 -13.52 4.85 -11.80
C ALA A 320 -14.99 4.84 -11.35
N GLU A 321 -15.91 4.52 -12.25
CA GLU A 321 -17.35 4.43 -11.94
C GLU A 321 -17.66 3.31 -10.93
N LYS A 322 -16.96 2.19 -11.01
CA LYS A 322 -17.18 1.05 -10.11
C LYS A 322 -16.58 1.26 -8.74
N LEU A 323 -15.37 1.83 -8.66
CA LEU A 323 -14.60 1.97 -7.42
C LEU A 323 -14.87 3.29 -6.68
N ASP A 324 -15.34 4.31 -7.38
CA ASP A 324 -15.68 5.62 -6.80
C ASP A 324 -17.00 6.15 -7.37
N PRO A 325 -18.12 5.43 -7.21
CA PRO A 325 -19.42 5.83 -7.77
C PRO A 325 -19.93 7.16 -7.21
N LEU A 326 -19.43 7.59 -6.06
CA LEU A 326 -19.80 8.86 -5.43
C LEU A 326 -18.88 10.02 -5.83
N ARG A 327 -17.85 9.74 -6.62
CA ARG A 327 -16.85 10.73 -7.07
C ARG A 327 -16.23 11.51 -5.91
N GLU A 328 -15.86 10.78 -4.84
CA GLU A 328 -15.29 11.37 -3.63
C GLU A 328 -13.77 11.56 -3.81
N PRO A 329 -13.24 12.81 -3.86
CA PRO A 329 -11.80 13.02 -3.96
C PRO A 329 -11.05 12.29 -2.85
N GLY A 330 -9.94 11.61 -3.20
CA GLY A 330 -9.13 10.85 -2.24
C GLY A 330 -9.63 9.44 -1.95
N HIS A 331 -10.74 8.99 -2.55
CA HIS A 331 -11.19 7.61 -2.43
C HIS A 331 -10.42 6.68 -3.37
N LEU A 332 -10.28 7.04 -4.64
CA LEU A 332 -9.63 6.21 -5.66
C LEU A 332 -8.23 6.73 -6.02
N THR A 333 -7.25 5.82 -6.03
CA THR A 333 -5.90 6.03 -6.55
C THR A 333 -5.66 5.16 -7.78
N MET A 334 -5.40 5.75 -8.92
CA MET A 334 -5.01 5.05 -10.14
C MET A 334 -3.48 4.99 -10.24
N ILE A 335 -2.94 3.76 -10.15
CA ILE A 335 -1.49 3.53 -10.02
C ILE A 335 -0.93 3.09 -11.38
N ALA A 336 -0.39 4.04 -12.14
CA ALA A 336 0.22 3.80 -13.44
C ALA A 336 1.54 3.02 -13.31
N ARG A 337 1.64 1.89 -14.01
CA ARG A 337 2.85 1.06 -14.14
C ARG A 337 3.09 0.70 -15.61
N MET A 338 3.32 1.71 -16.40
CA MET A 338 3.31 1.60 -17.87
C MET A 338 4.64 1.07 -18.46
N GLY A 339 5.75 1.35 -17.79
CA GLY A 339 7.08 1.24 -18.36
C GLY A 339 7.52 2.55 -19.04
N HIS A 340 8.82 2.80 -19.02
CA HIS A 340 9.42 4.06 -19.51
C HIS A 340 9.10 4.36 -20.98
N ASP A 341 8.96 3.32 -21.80
CA ASP A 341 8.71 3.40 -23.24
C ASP A 341 7.25 3.67 -23.60
N LYS A 342 6.31 3.45 -22.69
CA LYS A 342 4.87 3.52 -22.96
C LYS A 342 4.12 4.59 -22.16
N VAL A 343 4.67 5.07 -21.06
CA VAL A 343 3.99 6.04 -20.19
C VAL A 343 3.49 7.26 -20.97
N ARG A 344 4.30 7.81 -21.88
CA ARG A 344 3.98 9.02 -22.65
C ARG A 344 2.95 8.83 -23.76
N THR A 345 2.66 7.58 -24.13
CA THR A 345 1.71 7.28 -25.20
C THR A 345 0.40 6.68 -24.69
N VAL A 346 0.47 5.84 -23.64
CA VAL A 346 -0.72 5.14 -23.13
C VAL A 346 -1.44 5.98 -22.08
N LEU A 347 -0.71 6.66 -21.20
CA LEU A 347 -1.34 7.34 -20.05
C LEU A 347 -2.15 8.60 -20.41
N PRO A 348 -1.77 9.47 -21.38
CA PRO A 348 -2.53 10.70 -21.67
C PRO A 348 -4.00 10.50 -22.03
N PRO A 349 -4.37 9.62 -22.96
CA PRO A 349 -5.78 9.39 -23.27
C PRO A 349 -6.56 8.78 -22.09
N VAL A 350 -5.90 8.01 -21.23
CA VAL A 350 -6.52 7.44 -20.02
C VAL A 350 -6.82 8.53 -18.99
N ILE A 351 -5.85 9.44 -18.72
CA ILE A 351 -6.09 10.58 -17.82
C ILE A 351 -7.25 11.41 -18.34
N LYS A 352 -7.22 11.79 -19.60
CA LYS A 352 -8.26 12.63 -20.23
C LYS A 352 -9.66 12.00 -20.08
N ALA A 353 -9.81 10.71 -20.37
CA ALA A 353 -11.09 10.03 -20.26
C ALA A 353 -11.63 10.00 -18.82
N VAL A 354 -10.76 9.72 -17.84
CA VAL A 354 -11.14 9.72 -16.42
C VAL A 354 -11.52 11.13 -15.95
N GLU A 355 -10.83 12.18 -16.37
CA GLU A 355 -11.18 13.56 -16.06
C GLU A 355 -12.52 13.97 -16.69
N GLU A 356 -12.74 13.63 -17.97
CA GLU A 356 -13.99 13.90 -18.68
C GLU A 356 -15.18 13.15 -18.05
N SER A 357 -14.95 12.01 -17.38
CA SER A 357 -15.99 11.30 -16.60
C SER A 357 -16.38 12.01 -15.29
N GLY A 358 -15.61 13.05 -14.89
CA GLY A 358 -15.85 13.86 -13.70
C GLY A 358 -15.29 13.27 -12.40
N HIS A 359 -14.47 12.21 -12.47
CA HIS A 359 -13.80 11.65 -11.31
C HIS A 359 -12.51 12.42 -11.01
N LYS A 360 -12.28 12.72 -9.72
CA LYS A 360 -11.04 13.34 -9.21
C LYS A 360 -10.21 12.30 -8.48
N VAL A 361 -9.51 11.48 -9.25
CA VAL A 361 -8.67 10.40 -8.71
C VAL A 361 -7.28 10.91 -8.33
N VAL A 362 -6.61 10.17 -7.45
CA VAL A 362 -5.17 10.35 -7.22
C VAL A 362 -4.41 9.59 -8.30
N TRP A 363 -3.62 10.31 -9.10
CA TRP A 363 -2.69 9.70 -10.05
C TRP A 363 -1.37 9.39 -9.36
N GLN A 364 -0.93 8.13 -9.43
CA GLN A 364 0.31 7.67 -8.82
C GLN A 364 1.17 6.92 -9.83
N SER A 365 2.48 7.21 -9.87
CA SER A 365 3.45 6.45 -10.67
C SER A 365 4.02 5.27 -9.88
N ASP A 366 4.04 4.10 -10.50
CA ASP A 366 4.81 2.93 -10.06
C ASP A 366 5.86 2.58 -11.14
N PRO A 367 7.01 3.25 -11.15
CA PRO A 367 8.03 3.05 -12.17
C PRO A 367 8.84 1.77 -11.96
N MET A 368 8.54 1.01 -10.89
CA MET A 368 9.30 -0.19 -10.54
C MET A 368 8.82 -1.42 -11.30
N HIS A 369 7.51 -1.59 -11.47
CA HIS A 369 6.95 -2.86 -11.95
C HIS A 369 6.74 -2.92 -13.47
N GLY A 370 6.79 -1.79 -14.19
CA GLY A 370 6.80 -1.70 -15.65
C GLY A 370 8.20 -1.88 -16.28
N ASN A 371 9.27 -1.65 -15.51
CA ASN A 371 10.66 -1.65 -15.99
C ASN A 371 11.47 -2.88 -15.57
N THR A 372 10.82 -3.98 -15.19
CA THR A 372 11.50 -5.18 -14.71
C THR A 372 12.11 -5.97 -15.86
N PHE A 373 13.37 -6.39 -15.71
CA PHE A 373 14.03 -7.36 -16.59
C PHE A 373 14.78 -8.42 -15.76
N THR A 374 15.13 -9.53 -16.38
CA THR A 374 15.94 -10.58 -15.76
C THR A 374 17.39 -10.38 -16.12
N ALA A 375 18.27 -10.18 -15.15
CA ALA A 375 19.70 -10.08 -15.33
C ALA A 375 20.32 -11.44 -15.68
N SER A 376 21.58 -11.46 -16.13
CA SER A 376 22.30 -12.69 -16.54
C SER A 376 22.46 -13.72 -15.41
N ASN A 377 22.38 -13.27 -14.14
CA ASN A 377 22.41 -14.14 -12.97
C ASN A 377 21.02 -14.71 -12.57
N GLY A 378 19.98 -14.48 -13.40
CA GLY A 378 18.62 -14.98 -13.18
C GLY A 378 17.75 -14.10 -12.23
N TYR A 379 18.31 -13.05 -11.63
CA TYR A 379 17.54 -12.18 -10.75
C TYR A 379 16.78 -11.09 -11.53
N LYS A 380 15.57 -10.81 -11.08
CA LYS A 380 14.79 -9.67 -11.59
C LYS A 380 15.33 -8.36 -11.01
N THR A 381 15.63 -7.43 -11.90
CA THR A 381 16.15 -6.10 -11.54
C THR A 381 15.55 -5.01 -12.45
N ARG A 382 16.04 -3.77 -12.32
CA ARG A 382 15.61 -2.60 -13.10
C ARG A 382 16.80 -1.71 -13.37
N HIS A 383 16.81 -1.05 -14.53
CA HIS A 383 17.74 0.02 -14.80
C HIS A 383 17.26 1.33 -14.18
N PHE A 384 18.12 2.00 -13.43
CA PHE A 384 17.78 3.25 -12.75
C PHE A 384 17.31 4.33 -13.73
N ASP A 385 17.98 4.47 -14.87
CA ASP A 385 17.64 5.46 -15.90
C ASP A 385 16.23 5.25 -16.45
N LYS A 386 15.77 3.99 -16.59
CA LYS A 386 14.41 3.67 -17.03
C LYS A 386 13.36 4.01 -15.97
N ILE A 387 13.68 3.81 -14.70
CA ILE A 387 12.82 4.24 -13.58
C ILE A 387 12.67 5.75 -13.62
N LEU A 388 13.79 6.47 -13.72
CA LEU A 388 13.80 7.93 -13.77
C LEU A 388 13.03 8.47 -14.99
N ASP A 389 13.21 7.85 -16.16
CA ASP A 389 12.52 8.26 -17.39
C ASP A 389 11.01 8.06 -17.31
N GLU A 390 10.52 6.96 -16.70
CA GLU A 390 9.08 6.77 -16.47
C GLU A 390 8.52 7.82 -15.50
N VAL A 391 9.24 8.12 -14.41
CA VAL A 391 8.86 9.18 -13.46
C VAL A 391 8.77 10.53 -14.17
N GLN A 392 9.79 10.92 -14.96
CA GLN A 392 9.78 12.16 -15.72
C GLN A 392 8.62 12.20 -16.72
N GLY A 393 8.40 11.10 -17.46
CA GLY A 393 7.28 10.99 -18.38
C GLY A 393 5.94 11.17 -17.70
N PHE A 394 5.72 10.53 -16.55
CA PHE A 394 4.50 10.63 -15.76
C PHE A 394 4.24 12.09 -15.30
N PHE A 395 5.23 12.75 -14.70
CA PHE A 395 5.05 14.11 -14.19
C PHE A 395 4.89 15.15 -15.29
N CYS A 396 5.64 15.03 -16.41
CA CYS A 396 5.45 15.91 -17.55
C CYS A 396 4.00 15.89 -18.06
N LEU A 397 3.36 14.71 -18.07
CA LEU A 397 1.97 14.58 -18.52
C LEU A 397 0.98 15.24 -17.56
N LEU A 398 1.13 15.07 -16.27
CA LEU A 398 0.25 15.71 -15.28
C LEU A 398 0.37 17.24 -15.31
N TYR A 399 1.59 17.77 -15.48
CA TYR A 399 1.80 19.23 -15.59
C TYR A 399 1.25 19.84 -16.88
N THR A 400 1.12 19.08 -17.95
CA THR A 400 0.62 19.58 -19.25
C THR A 400 -0.85 19.30 -19.49
N SER A 401 -1.46 18.44 -18.69
CA SER A 401 -2.87 18.03 -18.81
C SER A 401 -3.78 18.68 -17.77
N LEU A 402 -3.20 19.33 -16.75
CA LEU A 402 -3.88 20.13 -15.73
C LEU A 402 -3.72 21.63 -16.03
#